data_e24352debe58c443efdb8f1aa74b5ad7
#
_entry.id   e24352debe58c443efdb8f1aa74b5ad7
#
_cell.length_a   1.000
_cell.length_b   1.000
_cell.length_c   1.000
_cell.angle_alpha   90.00
_cell.angle_beta   90.00
_cell.angle_gamma   90.00
#
_symmetry.space_group_name_H-M   'P 1'
#
loop_
_entity.id
_entity.type
_entity.pdbx_description
1 polymer ?
#
loop_
_entity_poly.entity_id
_entity_poly.type
_entity_poly.pdbx_seq_one_letter_code
_entity_poly.pdbx_strand_id
1 'polypeptide(L)'
;AMDHGIEAPEARQAAGKPGKGNLHLNAYHDSGSIVIEIADDGAGLDRERILAKARERGLLADSATPSDQEIYNLIFEPGFSTAAAVTNLSGRGVGMDVVKRNIAALRGSVDLDSQAGHGTRVRIRLPLTLAIIDGFLVSVGQASYVVPLDMVQECVELSAEDRRATRERSYLDLRGEVLPLVFLREHFNAGGSPGRRENVVVVRCGEHKAGLVVDELQGEFQTVIKPLGKLFSALRGISGSTILGNGAVALILDVPSLVQQIVQHESQQASQHPRTPVLAR
;
A
#
# COMPACT_ATOMS: atom_id res chain seq x y z
N ALA A 1 -9.93 21.92 -1.81
CA ALA A 1 -10.80 22.98 -1.34
C ALA A 1 -10.74 24.21 -2.25
N MET A 2 -9.67 25.02 -2.25
CA MET A 2 -9.65 26.31 -2.96
C MET A 2 -9.86 26.19 -4.47
N ASP A 3 -9.23 25.24 -5.14
CA ASP A 3 -9.25 25.13 -6.62
C ASP A 3 -10.46 24.36 -7.15
N HIS A 4 -11.11 23.53 -6.33
CA HIS A 4 -12.14 22.60 -6.81
C HIS A 4 -13.37 22.52 -5.89
N GLY A 5 -13.33 23.08 -4.69
CA GLY A 5 -14.40 22.95 -3.70
C GLY A 5 -15.23 24.22 -3.56
N ILE A 6 -14.56 25.38 -3.52
CA ILE A 6 -15.22 26.67 -3.33
C ILE A 6 -15.67 27.23 -4.67
N GLU A 7 -16.96 27.57 -4.78
CA GLU A 7 -17.56 28.14 -5.98
C GLU A 7 -17.17 29.60 -6.17
N ALA A 8 -17.27 30.10 -7.40
CA ALA A 8 -17.10 31.52 -7.73
C ALA A 8 -18.10 32.39 -6.94
N PRO A 9 -17.78 33.65 -6.60
CA PRO A 9 -18.62 34.51 -5.77
C PRO A 9 -20.06 34.63 -6.28
N GLU A 10 -20.26 34.72 -7.60
CA GLU A 10 -21.57 34.84 -8.23
C GLU A 10 -22.41 33.57 -8.05
N ALA A 11 -21.78 32.39 -8.21
CA ALA A 11 -22.44 31.11 -8.01
C ALA A 11 -22.83 30.90 -6.54
N ARG A 12 -21.98 31.32 -5.60
CA ARG A 12 -22.26 31.26 -4.17
C ARG A 12 -23.45 32.13 -3.80
N GLN A 13 -23.51 33.36 -4.31
CA GLN A 13 -24.64 34.27 -4.06
C GLN A 13 -25.94 33.72 -4.65
N ALA A 14 -25.90 33.14 -5.84
CA ALA A 14 -27.06 32.49 -6.43
C ALA A 14 -27.58 31.31 -5.61
N ALA A 15 -26.65 30.60 -4.90
CA ALA A 15 -26.97 29.53 -3.95
C ALA A 15 -27.35 30.01 -2.54
N GLY A 16 -27.48 31.34 -2.32
CA GLY A 16 -27.82 31.91 -1.01
C GLY A 16 -26.64 31.91 0.00
N LYS A 17 -25.42 31.69 -0.47
CA LYS A 17 -24.22 31.73 0.36
C LYS A 17 -23.52 33.09 0.31
N PRO A 18 -22.71 33.43 1.34
CA PRO A 18 -21.83 34.60 1.25
C PRO A 18 -20.89 34.50 0.05
N GLY A 19 -20.64 35.59 -0.66
CA GLY A 19 -19.77 35.61 -1.83
C GLY A 19 -18.32 35.17 -1.54
N LYS A 20 -17.89 35.28 -0.29
CA LYS A 20 -16.57 34.80 0.22
C LYS A 20 -16.71 33.39 0.79
N GLY A 21 -15.93 32.45 0.28
CA GLY A 21 -15.83 31.10 0.84
C GLY A 21 -14.95 31.04 2.06
N ASN A 22 -15.23 30.10 2.95
CA ASN A 22 -14.49 29.87 4.17
C ASN A 22 -13.77 28.52 4.11
N LEU A 23 -12.52 28.51 4.58
CA LEU A 23 -11.72 27.33 4.81
C LEU A 23 -11.34 27.28 6.29
N HIS A 24 -11.78 26.24 6.98
CA HIS A 24 -11.46 25.99 8.37
C HIS A 24 -10.35 24.94 8.47
N LEU A 25 -9.30 25.29 9.20
CA LEU A 25 -8.22 24.37 9.56
C LEU A 25 -8.26 24.17 11.07
N ASN A 26 -8.37 22.93 11.49
CA ASN A 26 -8.34 22.56 12.90
C ASN A 26 -7.32 21.44 13.11
N ALA A 27 -6.65 21.43 14.24
CA ALA A 27 -5.78 20.34 14.63
C ALA A 27 -5.93 20.09 16.13
N TYR A 28 -6.15 18.84 16.50
CA TYR A 28 -6.35 18.46 17.88
C TYR A 28 -5.83 17.05 18.16
N HIS A 29 -5.67 16.74 19.42
CA HIS A 29 -5.26 15.44 19.90
C HIS A 29 -6.48 14.58 20.18
N ASP A 30 -6.51 13.38 19.63
CA ASP A 30 -7.57 12.40 19.87
C ASP A 30 -6.99 10.99 19.98
N SER A 31 -7.17 10.40 21.18
CA SER A 31 -6.88 8.97 21.45
C SER A 31 -5.50 8.51 20.96
N GLY A 32 -4.44 9.27 21.26
CA GLY A 32 -3.07 8.92 20.85
C GLY A 32 -2.71 9.25 19.40
N SER A 33 -3.56 10.03 18.74
CA SER A 33 -3.35 10.52 17.37
C SER A 33 -3.48 12.05 17.31
N ILE A 34 -2.80 12.68 16.38
CA ILE A 34 -3.10 14.04 15.92
C ILE A 34 -4.12 13.94 14.81
N VAL A 35 -5.23 14.65 14.97
CA VAL A 35 -6.24 14.81 13.93
C VAL A 35 -6.10 16.20 13.33
N ILE A 36 -5.90 16.26 12.01
CA ILE A 36 -5.91 17.49 11.22
C ILE A 36 -7.19 17.49 10.40
N GLU A 37 -8.02 18.49 10.61
CA GLU A 37 -9.30 18.63 9.92
C GLU A 37 -9.27 19.87 9.03
N ILE A 38 -9.64 19.68 7.77
CA ILE A 38 -9.73 20.71 6.75
C ILE A 38 -11.17 20.71 6.26
N ALA A 39 -11.92 21.78 6.53
CA ALA A 39 -13.31 21.87 6.13
C ALA A 39 -13.55 23.15 5.31
N ASP A 40 -14.28 23.03 4.20
CA ASP A 40 -14.75 24.14 3.39
C ASP A 40 -16.28 24.22 3.37
N ASP A 41 -16.81 25.39 3.04
CA ASP A 41 -18.23 25.66 2.84
C ASP A 41 -18.61 25.75 1.35
N GLY A 42 -17.85 25.03 0.51
CA GLY A 42 -18.00 25.01 -0.94
C GLY A 42 -19.18 24.18 -1.44
N ALA A 43 -19.14 23.80 -2.72
CA ALA A 43 -20.23 23.05 -3.37
C ALA A 43 -20.40 21.63 -2.83
N GLY A 44 -19.41 21.11 -2.11
CA GLY A 44 -19.34 19.70 -1.75
C GLY A 44 -18.96 18.82 -2.94
N LEU A 45 -19.03 17.51 -2.73
CA LEU A 45 -18.76 16.52 -3.77
C LEU A 45 -20.03 16.12 -4.49
N ASP A 46 -19.94 16.05 -5.79
CA ASP A 46 -21.02 15.54 -6.65
C ASP A 46 -21.02 14.02 -6.66
N ARG A 47 -21.87 13.44 -5.81
CA ARG A 47 -22.05 12.00 -5.61
C ARG A 47 -22.36 11.29 -6.93
N GLU A 48 -23.29 11.82 -7.71
CA GLU A 48 -23.76 11.19 -8.96
C GLU A 48 -22.65 11.18 -10.00
N ARG A 49 -21.88 12.25 -10.08
CA ARG A 49 -20.74 12.34 -11.00
C ARG A 49 -19.62 11.39 -10.62
N ILE A 50 -19.34 11.22 -9.32
CA ILE A 50 -18.35 10.25 -8.84
C ILE A 50 -18.81 8.84 -9.18
N LEU A 51 -20.06 8.50 -8.88
CA LEU A 51 -20.67 7.20 -9.16
C LEU A 51 -20.64 6.85 -10.64
N ALA A 52 -21.07 7.78 -11.50
CA ALA A 52 -21.04 7.59 -12.95
C ALA A 52 -19.63 7.30 -13.47
N LYS A 53 -18.65 8.05 -12.99
CA LYS A 53 -17.24 7.86 -13.39
C LYS A 53 -16.63 6.57 -12.86
N ALA A 54 -17.04 6.13 -11.67
CA ALA A 54 -16.60 4.85 -11.11
C ALA A 54 -17.12 3.66 -11.92
N ARG A 55 -18.37 3.73 -12.38
CA ARG A 55 -18.96 2.72 -13.28
C ARG A 55 -18.29 2.71 -14.65
N GLU A 56 -18.08 3.89 -15.25
CA GLU A 56 -17.35 4.02 -16.52
C GLU A 56 -15.96 3.36 -16.47
N ARG A 57 -15.30 3.41 -15.31
CA ARG A 57 -13.98 2.81 -15.09
C ARG A 57 -14.01 1.34 -14.63
N GLY A 58 -15.19 0.76 -14.46
CA GLY A 58 -15.33 -0.61 -13.99
C GLY A 58 -14.95 -0.83 -12.52
N LEU A 59 -14.87 0.24 -11.72
CA LEU A 59 -14.59 0.16 -10.28
C LEU A 59 -15.81 -0.27 -9.47
N LEU A 60 -17.01 -0.13 -10.05
CA LEU A 60 -18.28 -0.54 -9.46
C LEU A 60 -19.12 -1.26 -10.50
N ALA A 61 -19.80 -2.32 -10.09
CA ALA A 61 -20.82 -2.96 -10.92
C ALA A 61 -22.05 -2.06 -11.05
N ASP A 62 -22.74 -2.12 -12.18
CA ASP A 62 -23.94 -1.29 -12.46
C ASP A 62 -25.06 -1.51 -11.44
N SER A 63 -25.16 -2.73 -10.90
CA SER A 63 -26.15 -3.10 -9.87
C SER A 63 -25.76 -2.73 -8.44
N ALA A 64 -24.53 -2.23 -8.22
CA ALA A 64 -24.07 -1.90 -6.86
C ALA A 64 -24.75 -0.64 -6.33
N THR A 65 -25.16 -0.69 -5.06
CA THR A 65 -25.72 0.43 -4.30
C THR A 65 -24.80 0.81 -3.14
N PRO A 66 -23.63 1.42 -3.43
CA PRO A 66 -22.69 1.78 -2.40
C PRO A 66 -23.19 2.92 -1.51
N SER A 67 -22.76 2.94 -0.26
CA SER A 67 -22.96 4.05 0.66
C SER A 67 -22.22 5.31 0.19
N ASP A 68 -22.60 6.47 0.71
CA ASP A 68 -21.94 7.74 0.36
C ASP A 68 -20.45 7.71 0.72
N GLN A 69 -20.09 7.10 1.84
CA GLN A 69 -18.71 6.95 2.25
C GLN A 69 -17.89 6.09 1.26
N GLU A 70 -18.46 5.00 0.78
CA GLU A 70 -17.81 4.17 -0.24
C GLU A 70 -17.62 4.92 -1.54
N ILE A 71 -18.62 5.71 -1.97
CA ILE A 71 -18.52 6.55 -3.17
C ILE A 71 -17.42 7.60 -3.01
N TYR A 72 -17.37 8.29 -1.88
CA TYR A 72 -16.35 9.33 -1.66
C TYR A 72 -14.95 8.73 -1.54
N ASN A 73 -14.81 7.51 -1.02
CA ASN A 73 -13.51 6.82 -0.95
C ASN A 73 -12.92 6.50 -2.32
N LEU A 74 -13.73 6.42 -3.39
CA LEU A 74 -13.25 6.23 -4.76
C LEU A 74 -12.39 7.39 -5.28
N ILE A 75 -12.49 8.57 -4.68
CA ILE A 75 -11.64 9.72 -5.04
C ILE A 75 -10.16 9.43 -4.75
N PHE A 76 -9.88 8.51 -3.83
CA PHE A 76 -8.53 8.08 -3.48
C PHE A 76 -7.99 6.96 -4.37
N GLU A 77 -8.77 6.45 -5.33
CA GLU A 77 -8.29 5.43 -6.25
C GLU A 77 -7.29 6.03 -7.27
N PRO A 78 -6.23 5.28 -7.63
CA PRO A 78 -5.19 5.77 -8.52
C PRO A 78 -5.74 6.34 -9.82
N GLY A 79 -5.35 7.57 -10.13
CA GLY A 79 -5.76 8.27 -11.33
C GLY A 79 -7.25 8.67 -11.36
N PHE A 80 -8.01 8.50 -10.29
CA PHE A 80 -9.40 8.95 -10.21
C PHE A 80 -9.42 10.48 -10.11
N SER A 81 -9.99 11.15 -11.10
CA SER A 81 -10.22 12.59 -11.11
C SER A 81 -11.58 12.88 -11.73
N THR A 82 -12.39 13.69 -11.08
CA THR A 82 -13.67 14.14 -11.59
C THR A 82 -13.55 15.42 -12.44
N ALA A 83 -12.35 16.02 -12.53
CA ALA A 83 -12.11 17.20 -13.36
C ALA A 83 -12.16 16.85 -14.85
N ALA A 84 -12.81 17.70 -15.63
CA ALA A 84 -12.96 17.54 -17.09
C ALA A 84 -11.65 17.84 -17.84
N ALA A 85 -10.70 18.56 -17.24
CA ALA A 85 -9.38 18.85 -17.78
C ALA A 85 -8.36 18.98 -16.63
N VAL A 86 -7.13 18.55 -16.87
CA VAL A 86 -5.99 18.84 -16.00
C VAL A 86 -5.67 20.32 -16.17
N THR A 87 -6.12 21.16 -15.23
CA THR A 87 -5.76 22.58 -15.25
C THR A 87 -4.30 22.75 -14.88
N ASN A 88 -3.57 23.50 -15.70
CA ASN A 88 -2.14 23.84 -15.51
C ASN A 88 -1.84 24.59 -14.19
N LEU A 89 -2.85 24.99 -13.41
CA LEU A 89 -2.67 25.65 -12.11
C LEU A 89 -2.29 24.67 -11.00
N SER A 90 -2.69 23.40 -11.09
CA SER A 90 -2.22 22.34 -10.17
C SER A 90 -0.90 21.71 -10.62
N GLY A 91 0.03 22.49 -11.13
CA GLY A 91 1.30 22.13 -11.80
C GLY A 91 2.19 21.05 -11.17
N ARG A 92 1.65 20.17 -10.33
CA ARG A 92 2.35 19.06 -9.70
C ARG A 92 1.71 17.69 -9.91
N GLY A 93 0.54 17.57 -10.60
CA GLY A 93 -0.07 16.29 -10.91
C GLY A 93 -0.35 15.39 -9.67
N VAL A 94 -0.52 15.99 -8.50
CA VAL A 94 -0.71 15.26 -7.25
C VAL A 94 -2.20 14.99 -7.07
N GLY A 95 -2.62 13.74 -7.30
CA GLY A 95 -3.97 13.27 -7.02
C GLY A 95 -4.21 12.96 -5.53
N MET A 96 -5.47 12.74 -5.17
CA MET A 96 -5.83 12.34 -3.80
C MET A 96 -5.29 10.95 -3.44
N ASP A 97 -5.03 10.09 -4.42
CA ASP A 97 -4.33 8.82 -4.28
C ASP A 97 -2.91 8.98 -3.70
N VAL A 98 -2.18 10.01 -4.16
CA VAL A 98 -0.84 10.34 -3.63
C VAL A 98 -0.94 10.83 -2.19
N VAL A 99 -1.97 11.62 -1.86
CA VAL A 99 -2.21 12.07 -0.48
C VAL A 99 -2.47 10.85 0.43
N LYS A 100 -3.38 9.96 0.05
CA LYS A 100 -3.70 8.74 0.81
C LYS A 100 -2.45 7.88 1.01
N ARG A 101 -1.67 7.67 -0.04
CA ARG A 101 -0.42 6.90 0.01
C ARG A 101 0.60 7.52 0.98
N ASN A 102 0.81 8.83 0.91
CA ASN A 102 1.77 9.52 1.78
C ASN A 102 1.34 9.48 3.26
N ILE A 103 0.03 9.62 3.52
CA ILE A 103 -0.50 9.53 4.87
C ILE A 103 -0.42 8.08 5.39
N ALA A 104 -0.74 7.09 4.54
CA ALA A 104 -0.59 5.67 4.88
C ALA A 104 0.87 5.29 5.17
N ALA A 105 1.84 5.87 4.43
CA ALA A 105 3.28 5.69 4.72
C ALA A 105 3.68 6.21 6.13
N LEU A 106 2.92 7.17 6.65
CA LEU A 106 3.03 7.66 8.04
C LEU A 106 2.14 6.88 9.02
N ARG A 107 1.53 5.76 8.57
CA ARG A 107 0.53 4.97 9.32
C ARG A 107 -0.66 5.80 9.79
N GLY A 108 -0.97 6.86 9.06
CA GLY A 108 -2.18 7.64 9.23
C GLY A 108 -3.33 7.16 8.37
N SER A 109 -4.50 7.69 8.63
CA SER A 109 -5.69 7.55 7.79
C SER A 109 -6.17 8.89 7.26
N VAL A 110 -6.88 8.84 6.14
CA VAL A 110 -7.58 9.99 5.57
C VAL A 110 -9.02 9.60 5.37
N ASP A 111 -9.91 10.35 6.01
CA ASP A 111 -11.34 10.23 5.89
C ASP A 111 -11.89 11.49 5.21
N LEU A 112 -12.98 11.32 4.44
CA LEU A 112 -13.59 12.40 3.70
C LEU A 112 -15.11 12.34 3.88
N ASP A 113 -15.67 13.43 4.38
CA ASP A 113 -17.11 13.65 4.50
C ASP A 113 -17.51 14.81 3.59
N SER A 114 -18.64 14.72 2.90
CA SER A 114 -19.13 15.79 2.05
C SER A 114 -20.65 15.82 2.02
N GLN A 115 -21.18 17.02 1.93
CA GLN A 115 -22.60 17.25 1.70
C GLN A 115 -22.76 18.25 0.55
N ALA A 116 -23.49 17.84 -0.48
CA ALA A 116 -23.73 18.68 -1.64
C ALA A 116 -24.35 20.03 -1.22
N GLY A 117 -23.80 21.10 -1.73
CA GLY A 117 -24.19 22.47 -1.39
C GLY A 117 -23.68 23.00 -0.04
N HIS A 118 -23.07 22.19 0.82
CA HIS A 118 -22.63 22.58 2.15
C HIS A 118 -21.11 22.52 2.35
N GLY A 119 -20.40 21.83 1.45
CA GLY A 119 -18.94 21.76 1.46
C GLY A 119 -18.37 20.37 1.73
N THR A 120 -17.08 20.34 1.97
CA THR A 120 -16.31 19.11 2.16
C THR A 120 -15.43 19.21 3.40
N ARG A 121 -15.30 18.10 4.12
CA ARG A 121 -14.42 17.94 5.27
C ARG A 121 -13.47 16.79 5.03
N VAL A 122 -12.18 17.07 5.05
CA VAL A 122 -11.11 16.07 5.01
C VAL A 122 -10.51 15.96 6.39
N ARG A 123 -10.46 14.76 6.94
CA ARG A 123 -9.89 14.47 8.24
C ARG A 123 -8.69 13.56 8.07
N ILE A 124 -7.52 14.03 8.48
CA ILE A 124 -6.26 13.29 8.47
C ILE A 124 -5.94 12.92 9.90
N ARG A 125 -5.77 11.63 10.18
CA ARG A 125 -5.39 11.11 11.48
C ARG A 125 -3.97 10.56 11.41
N LEU A 126 -3.08 11.08 12.25
CA LEU A 126 -1.69 10.65 12.33
C LEU A 126 -1.39 10.12 13.74
N PRO A 127 -0.82 8.92 13.91
CA PRO A 127 -0.45 8.42 15.21
C PRO A 127 0.67 9.28 15.83
N LEU A 128 0.55 9.60 17.12
CA LEU A 128 1.59 10.31 17.88
C LEU A 128 2.72 9.41 18.33
N THR A 129 2.45 8.12 18.45
CA THR A 129 3.45 7.13 18.81
C THR A 129 4.36 6.86 17.63
N LEU A 130 5.65 6.70 17.92
CA LEU A 130 6.55 6.04 16.98
C LEU A 130 5.85 4.77 16.50
N ALA A 131 5.85 4.55 15.19
CA ALA A 131 5.18 3.38 14.61
C ALA A 131 5.86 2.11 15.14
N ILE A 132 5.34 1.59 16.24
CA ILE A 132 5.72 0.27 16.76
C ILE A 132 5.04 -0.75 15.88
N ILE A 133 5.80 -1.70 15.38
CA ILE A 133 5.30 -2.87 14.66
C ILE A 133 5.70 -4.14 15.38
N ASP A 134 4.82 -5.11 15.32
CA ASP A 134 5.17 -6.49 15.56
C ASP A 134 5.85 -7.01 14.29
N GLY A 135 7.05 -7.51 14.42
CA GLY A 135 7.86 -7.97 13.31
C GLY A 135 8.39 -9.38 13.55
N PHE A 136 8.60 -10.11 12.48
CA PHE A 136 9.30 -11.37 12.49
C PHE A 136 10.71 -11.16 11.95
N LEU A 137 11.70 -11.35 12.81
CA LEU A 137 13.12 -11.13 12.48
C LEU A 137 13.70 -12.35 11.77
N VAL A 138 14.31 -12.10 10.62
CA VAL A 138 14.99 -13.11 9.81
C VAL A 138 16.38 -12.63 9.41
N SER A 139 17.27 -13.55 9.06
CA SER A 139 18.58 -13.21 8.52
C SER A 139 18.80 -13.78 7.13
N VAL A 140 19.56 -13.03 6.33
CA VAL A 140 20.04 -13.42 5.00
C VAL A 140 21.48 -12.96 4.87
N GLY A 141 22.42 -13.89 4.87
CA GLY A 141 23.84 -13.59 4.97
C GLY A 141 24.18 -12.92 6.31
N GLN A 142 24.74 -11.74 6.23
CA GLN A 142 25.06 -10.92 7.41
C GLN A 142 24.02 -9.84 7.72
N ALA A 143 22.99 -9.73 6.91
CA ALA A 143 21.96 -8.72 7.06
C ALA A 143 20.72 -9.29 7.79
N SER A 144 20.12 -8.45 8.64
CA SER A 144 18.87 -8.74 9.33
C SER A 144 17.72 -8.02 8.67
N TYR A 145 16.60 -8.72 8.50
CA TYR A 145 15.38 -8.21 7.92
C TYR A 145 14.20 -8.44 8.84
N VAL A 146 13.22 -7.57 8.77
CA VAL A 146 11.98 -7.66 9.54
C VAL A 146 10.83 -7.83 8.56
N VAL A 147 10.10 -8.92 8.70
CA VAL A 147 8.82 -9.14 8.00
C VAL A 147 7.70 -8.64 8.93
N PRO A 148 6.80 -7.74 8.49
CA PRO A 148 5.63 -7.37 9.30
C PRO A 148 4.82 -8.60 9.69
N LEU A 149 4.55 -8.77 10.99
CA LEU A 149 3.97 -10.01 11.53
C LEU A 149 2.53 -10.24 11.07
N ASP A 150 1.79 -9.16 10.83
CA ASP A 150 0.43 -9.19 10.30
C ASP A 150 0.32 -9.78 8.89
N MET A 151 1.44 -9.89 8.17
CA MET A 151 1.52 -10.49 6.85
C MET A 151 2.05 -11.93 6.88
N VAL A 152 2.63 -12.39 7.99
CA VAL A 152 3.18 -13.75 8.14
C VAL A 152 2.05 -14.73 8.42
N GLN A 153 2.00 -15.83 7.66
CA GLN A 153 1.05 -16.92 7.89
C GLN A 153 1.68 -18.08 8.63
N GLU A 154 2.82 -18.55 8.15
CA GLU A 154 3.56 -19.67 8.74
C GLU A 154 5.03 -19.61 8.29
N CYS A 155 5.87 -20.39 8.96
CA CYS A 155 7.27 -20.58 8.58
C CYS A 155 7.52 -22.07 8.35
N VAL A 156 8.23 -22.39 7.26
CA VAL A 156 8.52 -23.78 6.85
C VAL A 156 10.03 -23.92 6.64
N GLU A 157 10.64 -24.96 7.23
CA GLU A 157 12.04 -25.31 6.91
C GLU A 157 12.07 -26.12 5.61
N LEU A 158 12.93 -25.74 4.68
CA LEU A 158 13.11 -26.47 3.43
C LEU A 158 13.94 -27.72 3.64
N SER A 159 13.45 -28.87 3.22
CA SER A 159 14.23 -30.10 3.15
C SER A 159 15.37 -29.97 2.11
N ALA A 160 16.36 -30.86 2.17
CA ALA A 160 17.44 -30.85 1.17
C ALA A 160 16.94 -31.11 -0.26
N GLU A 161 15.83 -31.84 -0.41
CA GLU A 161 15.17 -32.13 -1.66
C GLU A 161 14.41 -30.90 -2.20
N ASP A 162 13.60 -30.27 -1.32
CA ASP A 162 12.87 -29.07 -1.66
C ASP A 162 13.78 -27.93 -2.10
N ARG A 163 14.93 -27.74 -1.41
CA ARG A 163 15.90 -26.72 -1.79
C ARG A 163 16.45 -26.87 -3.22
N ARG A 164 16.66 -28.09 -3.68
CA ARG A 164 17.10 -28.34 -5.07
C ARG A 164 15.98 -28.05 -6.04
N ALA A 165 14.78 -28.58 -5.76
CA ALA A 165 13.61 -28.42 -6.61
C ALA A 165 13.16 -26.95 -6.74
N THR A 166 13.17 -26.20 -5.63
CA THR A 166 12.73 -24.79 -5.62
C THR A 166 13.68 -23.86 -6.34
N ARG A 167 15.00 -24.14 -6.34
CA ARG A 167 15.97 -23.34 -7.12
C ARG A 167 15.82 -23.48 -8.61
N GLU A 168 15.34 -24.64 -9.10
CA GLU A 168 15.08 -24.87 -10.50
C GLU A 168 13.72 -24.31 -10.93
N ARG A 169 12.74 -24.29 -10.05
CA ARG A 169 11.33 -24.02 -10.38
C ARG A 169 10.83 -22.66 -9.91
N SER A 170 11.50 -22.02 -8.94
CA SER A 170 11.09 -20.77 -8.28
C SER A 170 9.73 -20.83 -7.55
N TYR A 171 9.23 -22.03 -7.26
CA TYR A 171 8.04 -22.24 -6.45
C TYR A 171 8.18 -23.45 -5.53
N LEU A 172 7.39 -23.50 -4.48
CA LEU A 172 7.26 -24.61 -3.53
C LEU A 172 5.82 -25.16 -3.63
N ASP A 173 5.68 -26.49 -3.66
CA ASP A 173 4.39 -27.11 -3.41
C ASP A 173 4.19 -27.22 -1.90
N LEU A 174 3.29 -26.41 -1.37
CA LEU A 174 2.95 -26.39 0.04
C LEU A 174 1.54 -26.96 0.22
N ARG A 175 1.45 -28.23 0.60
CA ARG A 175 0.18 -28.94 0.83
C ARG A 175 -0.75 -28.94 -0.38
N GLY A 176 -0.21 -29.05 -1.59
CA GLY A 176 -0.98 -29.05 -2.85
C GLY A 176 -1.29 -27.65 -3.38
N GLU A 177 -0.81 -26.59 -2.74
CA GLU A 177 -0.89 -25.22 -3.21
C GLU A 177 0.48 -24.79 -3.76
N VAL A 178 0.52 -24.25 -4.97
CA VAL A 178 1.75 -23.72 -5.56
C VAL A 178 2.07 -22.36 -4.96
N LEU A 179 3.16 -22.29 -4.21
CA LEU A 179 3.62 -21.07 -3.54
C LEU A 179 4.82 -20.50 -4.31
N PRO A 180 4.69 -19.33 -4.97
CA PRO A 180 5.81 -18.67 -5.60
C PRO A 180 6.82 -18.17 -4.57
N LEU A 181 8.11 -18.23 -4.90
CA LEU A 181 9.20 -17.91 -3.97
C LEU A 181 9.97 -16.66 -4.38
N VAL A 182 10.32 -15.85 -3.37
CA VAL A 182 11.33 -14.79 -3.47
C VAL A 182 12.56 -15.22 -2.70
N PHE A 183 13.66 -15.42 -3.38
CA PHE A 183 14.96 -15.66 -2.75
C PHE A 183 15.55 -14.32 -2.32
N LEU A 184 15.39 -13.95 -1.05
CA LEU A 184 15.85 -12.65 -0.56
C LEU A 184 17.36 -12.45 -0.72
N ARG A 185 18.15 -13.52 -0.69
CA ARG A 185 19.59 -13.49 -0.94
C ARG A 185 19.91 -12.96 -2.35
N GLU A 186 19.21 -13.44 -3.33
CA GLU A 186 19.38 -13.03 -4.73
C GLU A 186 18.78 -11.63 -4.95
N HIS A 187 17.60 -11.41 -4.40
CA HIS A 187 16.90 -10.14 -4.53
C HIS A 187 17.71 -8.95 -3.99
N PHE A 188 18.35 -9.12 -2.84
CA PHE A 188 19.18 -8.08 -2.22
C PHE A 188 20.68 -8.23 -2.52
N ASN A 189 21.05 -9.16 -3.41
CA ASN A 189 22.44 -9.44 -3.75
C ASN A 189 23.32 -9.65 -2.51
N ALA A 190 22.79 -10.38 -1.54
CA ALA A 190 23.49 -10.67 -0.30
C ALA A 190 24.63 -11.68 -0.54
N GLY A 191 25.85 -11.28 -0.24
CA GLY A 191 27.04 -12.10 -0.44
C GLY A 191 27.07 -13.38 0.41
N GLY A 192 28.00 -14.28 0.09
CA GLY A 192 28.20 -15.55 0.78
C GLY A 192 27.37 -16.70 0.22
N SER A 193 27.66 -17.91 0.68
CA SER A 193 26.89 -19.10 0.32
C SER A 193 25.71 -19.28 1.25
N PRO A 194 24.56 -19.81 0.77
CA PRO A 194 23.45 -20.15 1.64
C PRO A 194 23.87 -21.15 2.70
N GLY A 195 23.28 -21.05 3.88
CA GLY A 195 23.49 -21.95 5.00
C GLY A 195 23.07 -23.39 4.69
N ARG A 196 23.37 -24.30 5.64
CA ARG A 196 22.90 -25.70 5.53
C ARG A 196 21.38 -25.83 5.58
N ARG A 197 20.71 -24.85 6.16
CA ARG A 197 19.26 -24.77 6.28
C ARG A 197 18.80 -23.49 5.61
N GLU A 198 17.69 -23.56 4.93
CA GLU A 198 16.96 -22.42 4.39
C GLU A 198 15.51 -22.54 4.85
N ASN A 199 14.90 -21.43 5.14
CA ASN A 199 13.53 -21.36 5.62
C ASN A 199 12.70 -20.53 4.68
N VAL A 200 11.40 -20.81 4.61
CA VAL A 200 10.41 -20.03 3.88
C VAL A 200 9.47 -19.38 4.88
N VAL A 201 9.42 -18.07 4.88
CA VAL A 201 8.38 -17.31 5.56
C VAL A 201 7.24 -17.11 4.57
N VAL A 202 6.13 -17.80 4.80
CA VAL A 202 4.93 -17.67 3.98
C VAL A 202 4.20 -16.39 4.36
N VAL A 203 4.06 -15.51 3.39
CA VAL A 203 3.40 -14.20 3.57
C VAL A 203 2.17 -14.09 2.70
N ARG A 204 1.19 -13.31 3.18
CA ARG A 204 -0.03 -12.99 2.44
C ARG A 204 -0.19 -11.48 2.29
N CYS A 205 -0.57 -11.06 1.09
CA CYS A 205 -0.95 -9.69 0.78
C CYS A 205 -2.25 -9.70 -0.04
N GLY A 206 -3.38 -9.40 0.59
CA GLY A 206 -4.71 -9.57 0.00
C GLY A 206 -4.97 -11.03 -0.39
N GLU A 207 -5.29 -11.25 -1.67
CA GLU A 207 -5.53 -12.60 -2.23
C GLU A 207 -4.24 -13.34 -2.61
N HIS A 208 -3.09 -12.68 -2.62
CA HIS A 208 -1.83 -13.27 -3.06
C HIS A 208 -1.00 -13.79 -1.90
N LYS A 209 -0.42 -14.97 -2.09
CA LYS A 209 0.56 -15.57 -1.18
C LYS A 209 1.91 -15.69 -1.86
N ALA A 210 2.98 -15.59 -1.08
CA ALA A 210 4.35 -15.85 -1.54
C ALA A 210 5.20 -16.39 -0.40
N GLY A 211 6.27 -17.08 -0.73
CA GLY A 211 7.28 -17.52 0.23
C GLY A 211 8.55 -16.68 0.12
N LEU A 212 8.99 -16.11 1.24
CA LEU A 212 10.26 -15.42 1.34
C LEU A 212 11.32 -16.41 1.82
N VAL A 213 12.27 -16.75 0.95
CA VAL A 213 13.37 -17.67 1.30
C VAL A 213 14.44 -16.91 2.06
N VAL A 214 14.74 -17.37 3.28
CA VAL A 214 15.67 -16.77 4.24
C VAL A 214 16.62 -17.82 4.80
N ASP A 215 17.76 -17.40 5.37
CA ASP A 215 18.72 -18.34 5.95
C ASP A 215 18.27 -18.80 7.34
N GLU A 216 17.86 -17.86 8.20
CA GLU A 216 17.50 -18.17 9.59
C GLU A 216 16.26 -17.39 10.04
N LEU A 217 15.49 -18.02 10.92
CA LEU A 217 14.38 -17.42 11.64
C LEU A 217 14.85 -17.04 13.03
N GLN A 218 14.73 -15.77 13.42
CA GLN A 218 15.20 -15.28 14.72
C GLN A 218 14.04 -15.04 15.70
N GLY A 219 12.80 -15.04 15.21
CA GLY A 219 11.59 -14.94 16.03
C GLY A 219 10.88 -13.60 15.97
N GLU A 220 9.85 -13.48 16.77
CA GLU A 220 9.00 -12.30 16.86
C GLU A 220 9.60 -11.26 17.80
N PHE A 221 9.46 -9.98 17.46
CA PHE A 221 9.83 -8.87 18.32
C PHE A 221 9.10 -7.60 17.95
N GLN A 222 8.93 -6.74 18.92
CA GLN A 222 8.35 -5.41 18.71
C GLN A 222 9.46 -4.40 18.42
N THR A 223 9.24 -3.58 17.40
CA THR A 223 10.23 -2.60 17.01
C THR A 223 9.63 -1.31 16.51
N VAL A 224 10.44 -0.26 16.52
CA VAL A 224 10.08 1.06 16.02
C VAL A 224 10.57 1.21 14.58
N ILE A 225 9.66 1.52 13.66
CA ILE A 225 10.04 1.84 12.29
C ILE A 225 10.69 3.21 12.23
N LYS A 226 11.84 3.26 11.57
CA LYS A 226 12.47 4.51 11.13
C LYS A 226 12.36 4.59 9.61
N PRO A 227 11.85 5.69 9.05
CA PRO A 227 11.79 5.87 7.61
C PRO A 227 13.21 5.86 7.02
N LEU A 228 13.33 5.33 5.81
CA LEU A 228 14.58 5.38 5.07
C LEU A 228 14.93 6.83 4.73
N GLY A 229 16.19 7.22 4.92
CA GLY A 229 16.68 8.51 4.45
C GLY A 229 16.58 8.63 2.92
N LYS A 230 16.60 9.85 2.41
CA LYS A 230 16.45 10.15 0.96
C LYS A 230 17.39 9.34 0.06
N LEU A 231 18.57 9.00 0.53
CA LEU A 231 19.55 8.19 -0.20
C LEU A 231 19.10 6.74 -0.44
N PHE A 232 18.23 6.22 0.40
CA PHE A 232 17.75 4.82 0.36
C PHE A 232 16.30 4.70 -0.13
N SER A 233 15.65 5.81 -0.48
CA SER A 233 14.26 5.82 -0.97
C SER A 233 14.07 5.09 -2.30
N ALA A 234 15.16 4.82 -3.04
CA ALA A 234 15.15 4.07 -4.29
C ALA A 234 15.26 2.54 -4.10
N LEU A 235 15.50 2.05 -2.88
CA LEU A 235 15.56 0.62 -2.61
C LEU A 235 14.15 0.01 -2.74
N ARG A 236 14.03 -0.93 -3.66
CA ARG A 236 12.78 -1.68 -3.85
C ARG A 236 12.71 -2.83 -2.85
N GLY A 237 11.49 -3.11 -2.35
CA GLY A 237 11.27 -4.21 -1.40
C GLY A 237 11.62 -3.87 0.06
N ILE A 238 11.97 -2.61 0.38
CA ILE A 238 12.26 -2.13 1.74
C ILE A 238 11.35 -0.94 2.05
N SER A 239 10.63 -1.01 3.18
CA SER A 239 9.71 0.02 3.66
C SER A 239 10.31 0.92 4.74
N GLY A 240 11.36 0.47 5.41
CA GLY A 240 11.96 1.19 6.52
C GLY A 240 13.17 0.47 7.10
N SER A 241 13.62 0.96 8.24
CA SER A 241 14.69 0.34 9.03
C SER A 241 14.37 0.38 10.51
N THR A 242 15.06 -0.42 11.29
CA THR A 242 15.01 -0.38 12.75
C THR A 242 16.38 -0.66 13.35
N ILE A 243 16.51 -0.40 14.64
CA ILE A 243 17.71 -0.74 15.42
C ILE A 243 17.32 -1.87 16.38
N LEU A 244 18.01 -2.98 16.28
CA LEU A 244 17.85 -4.13 17.16
C LEU A 244 18.44 -3.85 18.55
N GLY A 245 18.07 -4.66 19.55
CA GLY A 245 18.54 -4.53 20.92
C GLY A 245 20.06 -4.65 21.09
N ASN A 246 20.76 -5.27 20.15
CA ASN A 246 22.22 -5.35 20.08
C ASN A 246 22.88 -4.16 19.36
N GLY A 247 22.10 -3.15 18.93
CA GLY A 247 22.57 -1.99 18.19
C GLY A 247 22.72 -2.19 16.68
N ALA A 248 22.52 -3.39 16.16
CA ALA A 248 22.55 -3.65 14.72
C ALA A 248 21.33 -3.05 14.02
N VAL A 249 21.50 -2.70 12.73
CA VAL A 249 20.39 -2.22 11.89
C VAL A 249 19.72 -3.41 11.21
N ALA A 250 18.40 -3.46 11.26
CA ALA A 250 17.59 -4.37 10.45
C ALA A 250 16.72 -3.58 9.46
N LEU A 251 16.54 -4.12 8.27
CA LEU A 251 15.71 -3.51 7.21
C LEU A 251 14.30 -4.10 7.26
N ILE A 252 13.28 -3.25 7.17
CA ILE A 252 11.89 -3.69 7.20
C ILE A 252 11.43 -3.93 5.77
N LEU A 253 10.96 -5.15 5.49
CA LEU A 253 10.52 -5.53 4.15
C LEU A 253 9.21 -4.85 3.74
N ASP A 254 9.14 -4.44 2.50
CA ASP A 254 7.90 -4.06 1.81
C ASP A 254 7.31 -5.30 1.13
N VAL A 255 6.62 -6.13 1.92
CA VAL A 255 6.02 -7.38 1.44
C VAL A 255 5.06 -7.17 0.26
N PRO A 256 4.16 -6.17 0.26
CA PRO A 256 3.30 -5.89 -0.89
C PRO A 256 4.09 -5.67 -2.17
N SER A 257 5.15 -4.88 -2.12
CA SER A 257 6.01 -4.61 -3.27
C SER A 257 6.72 -5.87 -3.78
N LEU A 258 7.22 -6.72 -2.86
CA LEU A 258 7.86 -7.99 -3.21
C LEU A 258 6.88 -8.97 -3.86
N VAL A 259 5.68 -9.13 -3.30
CA VAL A 259 4.64 -10.01 -3.85
C VAL A 259 4.18 -9.53 -5.23
N GLN A 260 4.00 -8.21 -5.40
CA GLN A 260 3.57 -7.65 -6.67
C GLN A 260 4.60 -7.88 -7.80
N GLN A 261 5.89 -7.85 -7.49
CA GLN A 261 6.95 -8.16 -8.47
C GLN A 261 6.85 -9.59 -8.97
N ILE A 262 6.54 -10.57 -8.11
CA ILE A 262 6.36 -11.97 -8.52
C ILE A 262 5.19 -12.09 -9.48
N VAL A 263 4.03 -11.54 -9.11
CA VAL A 263 2.81 -11.60 -9.93
C VAL A 263 3.06 -11.02 -11.33
N GLN A 264 3.83 -9.93 -11.41
CA GLN A 264 4.22 -9.34 -12.70
C GLN A 264 5.17 -10.23 -13.50
N HIS A 265 6.14 -10.87 -12.85
CA HIS A 265 7.06 -11.81 -13.50
C HIS A 265 6.34 -13.05 -14.04
N GLU A 266 5.43 -13.65 -13.28
CA GLU A 266 4.63 -14.78 -13.71
C GLU A 266 3.74 -14.43 -14.91
N SER A 267 3.10 -13.26 -14.89
CA SER A 267 2.27 -12.78 -15.99
C SER A 267 3.06 -12.57 -17.28
N GLN A 268 4.31 -12.11 -17.19
CA GLN A 268 5.20 -11.92 -18.33
C GLN A 268 5.70 -13.27 -18.90
N GLN A 269 6.03 -14.23 -18.04
CA GLN A 269 6.45 -15.56 -18.46
C GLN A 269 5.30 -16.36 -19.11
N ALA A 270 4.09 -16.25 -18.58
CA ALA A 270 2.90 -16.86 -19.16
C ALA A 270 2.58 -16.30 -20.56
N SER A 271 2.87 -15.02 -20.79
CA SER A 271 2.67 -14.36 -22.08
C SER A 271 3.72 -14.77 -23.13
N GLN A 272 4.90 -15.22 -22.72
CA GLN A 272 6.00 -15.63 -23.61
C GLN A 272 5.96 -17.12 -23.99
N HIS A 273 5.20 -17.96 -23.27
CA HIS A 273 5.01 -19.37 -23.56
C HIS A 273 3.51 -19.70 -23.68
N PRO A 274 2.85 -19.41 -24.82
CA PRO A 274 1.48 -19.85 -25.04
C PRO A 274 1.47 -21.38 -25.04
N ARG A 275 0.74 -22.00 -24.10
CA ARG A 275 0.52 -23.43 -24.04
C ARG A 275 -0.08 -23.87 -25.37
N THR A 276 0.68 -24.63 -26.16
CA THR A 276 0.16 -25.32 -27.32
C THR A 276 -0.92 -26.31 -26.84
N PRO A 277 -2.15 -26.26 -27.37
CA PRO A 277 -3.18 -27.20 -26.94
C PRO A 277 -2.74 -28.61 -27.43
N VAL A 278 -2.57 -29.52 -26.47
CA VAL A 278 -2.40 -30.95 -26.78
C VAL A 278 -3.73 -31.44 -27.33
N LEU A 279 -3.81 -31.61 -28.64
CA LEU A 279 -4.92 -32.29 -29.29
C LEU A 279 -4.93 -33.75 -28.79
N ALA A 280 -5.97 -34.07 -27.99
CA ALA A 280 -6.30 -35.44 -27.65
C ALA A 280 -6.63 -36.22 -28.94
N ARG A 281 -5.92 -37.30 -29.11
CA ARG A 281 -6.29 -38.38 -30.04
C ARG A 281 -7.10 -39.44 -29.32
#